data_b89628ff4e31d5c68f01a9fdd5cf14c6
#
_entry.id   b89628ff4e31d5c68f01a9fdd5cf14c6
#
_cell.length_a   1.000
_cell.length_b   1.000
_cell.length_c   1.000
_cell.angle_alpha   90.00
_cell.angle_beta   90.00
_cell.angle_gamma   90.00
#
_symmetry.space_group_name_H-M   'P 1'
#
loop_
_entity.id
_entity.type
_entity.pdbx_description
1 polymer ?
#
loop_
_entity_poly.entity_id
_entity_poly.type
_entity_poly.pdbx_seq_one_letter_code
_entity_poly.pdbx_strand_id
1 'polypeptide(L)'
;MPVVAVTGAAGGIGHALTVGLASSQSVKKVIAIDERRGDIAGVTWRVADVRDPALAGRLAGVDVIVHADLDLAPDSDARQRRAFNVRGAQTVLAAAAAGRVGRVVLVTSSMVYGARPDNPVPLPEDAPLAADTDNSVAGDLLEVEQLASRSPRAYPGLAVTVVRPAALVGGPADPVDTLVTRHFEAPRLLTVKGCAPRWQFCHLDDLASALEFAVGGGVEGEFAVGCDGWLEQ
;
A
#
# COMPACT_ATOMS: atom_id res chain seq x y z
N MET A 1 -4.87 -20.42 -9.25
CA MET A 1 -3.71 -19.51 -9.22
C MET A 1 -4.06 -18.28 -10.03
N PRO A 2 -4.14 -17.09 -9.43
CA PRO A 2 -4.55 -15.86 -10.09
C PRO A 2 -3.45 -15.26 -10.97
N VAL A 3 -3.86 -14.46 -11.95
CA VAL A 3 -3.02 -13.47 -12.64
C VAL A 3 -3.08 -12.18 -11.83
N VAL A 4 -1.96 -11.72 -11.32
CA VAL A 4 -1.86 -10.58 -10.41
C VAL A 4 -1.22 -9.40 -11.13
N ALA A 5 -1.86 -8.24 -11.07
CA ALA A 5 -1.24 -6.97 -11.45
C ALA A 5 -0.73 -6.24 -10.21
N VAL A 6 0.48 -5.70 -10.27
CA VAL A 6 1.05 -4.84 -9.22
C VAL A 6 1.32 -3.47 -9.81
N THR A 7 0.79 -2.43 -9.22
CA THR A 7 1.08 -1.04 -9.59
C THR A 7 2.25 -0.50 -8.78
N GLY A 8 2.99 0.48 -9.32
CA GLY A 8 4.22 0.99 -8.71
C GLY A 8 5.39 0.00 -8.81
N ALA A 9 5.35 -0.89 -9.79
CA ALA A 9 6.27 -2.03 -9.89
C ALA A 9 7.72 -1.66 -10.23
N ALA A 10 8.00 -0.42 -10.65
CA ALA A 10 9.34 0.00 -11.03
C ALA A 10 10.18 0.59 -9.87
N GLY A 11 9.62 0.72 -8.67
CA GLY A 11 10.35 1.25 -7.51
C GLY A 11 9.65 1.01 -6.18
N GLY A 12 10.33 1.34 -5.10
CA GLY A 12 9.78 1.34 -3.75
C GLY A 12 9.12 0.02 -3.33
N ILE A 13 7.99 0.13 -2.63
CA ILE A 13 7.20 -1.00 -2.12
C ILE A 13 6.73 -1.90 -3.28
N GLY A 14 6.20 -1.29 -4.36
CA GLY A 14 5.67 -2.03 -5.50
C GLY A 14 6.71 -2.91 -6.18
N HIS A 15 7.96 -2.47 -6.27
CA HIS A 15 9.06 -3.28 -6.79
C HIS A 15 9.30 -4.51 -5.91
N ALA A 16 9.48 -4.32 -4.59
CA ALA A 16 9.73 -5.41 -3.67
C ALA A 16 8.61 -6.47 -3.69
N LEU A 17 7.35 -6.00 -3.70
CA LEU A 17 6.17 -6.87 -3.79
C LEU A 17 6.10 -7.61 -5.13
N THR A 18 6.45 -6.94 -6.23
CA THR A 18 6.46 -7.57 -7.56
C THR A 18 7.49 -8.70 -7.63
N VAL A 19 8.67 -8.51 -7.05
CA VAL A 19 9.72 -9.54 -6.96
C VAL A 19 9.23 -10.72 -6.11
N GLY A 20 8.65 -10.46 -4.94
CA GLY A 20 8.10 -11.49 -4.06
C GLY A 20 7.02 -12.32 -4.76
N LEU A 21 6.02 -11.67 -5.33
CA LEU A 21 4.93 -12.35 -6.05
C LEU A 21 5.39 -13.10 -7.31
N ALA A 22 6.40 -12.58 -8.02
CA ALA A 22 6.96 -13.27 -9.18
C ALA A 22 7.66 -14.58 -8.82
N SER A 23 8.14 -14.70 -7.60
CA SER A 23 8.79 -15.91 -7.06
C SER A 23 7.79 -16.89 -6.41
N SER A 24 6.54 -16.44 -6.19
CA SER A 24 5.51 -17.24 -5.52
C SER A 24 4.94 -18.34 -6.39
N GLN A 25 4.78 -19.53 -5.81
CA GLN A 25 4.11 -20.66 -6.46
C GLN A 25 2.58 -20.54 -6.42
N SER A 26 2.02 -19.62 -5.65
CA SER A 26 0.57 -19.37 -5.53
C SER A 26 0.03 -18.45 -6.63
N VAL A 27 0.89 -17.78 -7.38
CA VAL A 27 0.57 -16.84 -8.46
C VAL A 27 0.88 -17.46 -9.83
N LYS A 28 -0.10 -17.42 -10.75
CA LYS A 28 0.09 -17.94 -12.11
C LYS A 28 0.99 -17.03 -12.96
N LYS A 29 0.83 -15.73 -12.80
CA LYS A 29 1.53 -14.71 -13.61
C LYS A 29 1.46 -13.37 -12.89
N VAL A 30 2.56 -12.62 -12.94
CA VAL A 30 2.61 -11.24 -12.47
C VAL A 30 2.67 -10.27 -13.65
N ILE A 31 1.84 -9.24 -13.59
CA ILE A 31 1.79 -8.11 -14.52
C ILE A 31 2.26 -6.88 -13.74
N ALA A 32 3.44 -6.37 -14.09
CA ALA A 32 4.01 -5.17 -13.53
C ALA A 32 3.46 -3.93 -14.23
N ILE A 33 2.88 -3.00 -13.49
CA ILE A 33 2.29 -1.74 -14.01
C ILE A 33 3.03 -0.57 -13.36
N ASP A 34 3.54 0.35 -14.19
CA ASP A 34 4.20 1.57 -13.75
C ASP A 34 4.27 2.55 -14.92
N GLU A 35 4.52 3.83 -14.66
CA GLU A 35 4.76 4.84 -15.70
C GLU A 35 6.04 4.54 -16.51
N ARG A 36 6.97 3.81 -15.92
CA ARG A 36 8.23 3.36 -16.56
C ARG A 36 8.38 1.85 -16.45
N ARG A 37 9.13 1.29 -17.36
CA ARG A 37 9.48 -0.14 -17.31
C ARG A 37 10.68 -0.33 -16.39
N GLY A 38 10.59 -1.30 -15.47
CA GLY A 38 11.71 -1.81 -14.69
C GLY A 38 12.35 -3.05 -15.31
N ASP A 39 13.19 -3.73 -14.55
CA ASP A 39 14.04 -4.85 -14.98
C ASP A 39 13.73 -6.18 -14.27
N ILE A 40 12.59 -6.30 -13.60
CA ILE A 40 12.21 -7.53 -12.88
C ILE A 40 12.01 -8.67 -13.89
N ALA A 41 12.75 -9.77 -13.68
CA ALA A 41 12.64 -10.96 -14.49
C ALA A 41 11.33 -11.71 -14.25
N GLY A 42 10.84 -12.42 -15.27
CA GLY A 42 9.66 -13.29 -15.14
C GLY A 42 8.30 -12.58 -15.11
N VAL A 43 8.26 -11.24 -15.16
CA VAL A 43 7.02 -10.45 -15.16
C VAL A 43 6.66 -9.91 -16.54
N THR A 44 5.39 -9.59 -16.74
CA THR A 44 4.92 -8.92 -17.94
C THR A 44 4.69 -7.45 -17.64
N TRP A 45 5.47 -6.57 -18.26
CA TRP A 45 5.34 -5.12 -18.10
C TRP A 45 4.19 -4.54 -18.95
N ARG A 46 3.38 -3.68 -18.34
CA ARG A 46 2.38 -2.83 -19.00
C ARG A 46 2.58 -1.39 -18.52
N VAL A 47 3.16 -0.56 -19.37
CA VAL A 47 3.42 0.86 -19.02
C VAL A 47 2.10 1.62 -18.99
N ALA A 48 1.78 2.23 -17.84
CA ALA A 48 0.60 3.06 -17.62
C ALA A 48 0.77 3.94 -16.38
N ASP A 49 0.17 5.12 -16.41
CA ASP A 49 -0.09 5.95 -15.24
C ASP A 49 -1.35 5.43 -14.54
N VAL A 50 -1.28 5.19 -13.24
CA VAL A 50 -2.44 4.73 -12.45
C VAL A 50 -3.58 5.75 -12.40
N ARG A 51 -3.30 7.01 -12.73
CA ARG A 51 -4.30 8.09 -12.81
C ARG A 51 -5.00 8.16 -14.18
N ASP A 52 -4.50 7.42 -15.18
CA ASP A 52 -5.07 7.43 -16.53
C ASP A 52 -6.35 6.58 -16.58
N PRO A 53 -7.50 7.13 -16.97
CA PRO A 53 -8.73 6.38 -17.17
C PRO A 53 -8.59 5.20 -18.14
N ALA A 54 -7.61 5.23 -19.06
CA ALA A 54 -7.30 4.13 -19.96
C ALA A 54 -6.67 2.91 -19.27
N LEU A 55 -6.39 2.98 -17.97
CA LEU A 55 -5.84 1.88 -17.18
C LEU A 55 -6.67 0.60 -17.31
N ALA A 56 -7.99 0.70 -17.41
CA ALA A 56 -8.88 -0.45 -17.60
C ALA A 56 -8.46 -1.35 -18.78
N GLY A 57 -7.99 -0.77 -19.86
CA GLY A 57 -7.46 -1.51 -21.03
C GLY A 57 -6.15 -2.26 -20.73
N ARG A 58 -5.45 -1.86 -19.67
CA ARG A 58 -4.21 -2.53 -19.21
C ARG A 58 -4.49 -3.69 -18.26
N LEU A 59 -5.74 -3.89 -17.84
CA LEU A 59 -6.14 -4.93 -16.88
C LEU A 59 -6.70 -6.20 -17.54
N ALA A 60 -6.65 -6.32 -18.86
CA ALA A 60 -7.15 -7.50 -19.57
C ALA A 60 -6.49 -8.79 -19.04
N GLY A 61 -7.30 -9.74 -18.58
CA GLY A 61 -6.87 -11.03 -18.04
C GLY A 61 -6.22 -10.97 -16.65
N VAL A 62 -6.45 -9.89 -15.90
CA VAL A 62 -6.04 -9.74 -14.49
C VAL A 62 -7.18 -10.22 -13.59
N ASP A 63 -6.86 -11.08 -12.62
CA ASP A 63 -7.80 -11.56 -11.61
C ASP A 63 -7.75 -10.71 -10.33
N VAL A 64 -6.55 -10.26 -9.95
CA VAL A 64 -6.30 -9.49 -8.72
C VAL A 64 -5.36 -8.32 -9.02
N ILE A 65 -5.63 -7.16 -8.45
CA ILE A 65 -4.71 -6.01 -8.44
C ILE A 65 -4.17 -5.81 -7.03
N VAL A 66 -2.85 -5.66 -6.91
CA VAL A 66 -2.18 -5.10 -5.73
C VAL A 66 -1.79 -3.66 -6.07
N HIS A 67 -2.46 -2.70 -5.43
CA HIS A 67 -2.15 -1.28 -5.61
C HIS A 67 -1.18 -0.82 -4.51
N ALA A 68 0.09 -0.66 -4.91
CA ALA A 68 1.18 -0.22 -4.05
C ALA A 68 1.91 1.02 -4.61
N ASP A 69 1.29 1.68 -5.60
CA ASP A 69 1.81 2.90 -6.23
C ASP A 69 1.43 4.13 -5.40
N LEU A 70 2.25 4.40 -4.39
CA LEU A 70 2.02 5.47 -3.42
C LEU A 70 3.24 6.39 -3.34
N ASP A 71 3.01 7.68 -3.31
CA ASP A 71 4.00 8.67 -2.90
C ASP A 71 3.90 8.87 -1.38
N LEU A 72 4.87 8.33 -0.66
CA LEU A 72 4.98 8.41 0.80
C LEU A 72 6.06 9.40 1.26
N ALA A 73 6.75 10.06 0.32
CA ALA A 73 7.82 10.97 0.65
C ALA A 73 7.29 12.22 1.37
N PRO A 74 7.87 12.58 2.51
CA PRO A 74 7.35 13.66 3.36
C PRO A 74 7.55 15.06 2.76
N ASP A 75 8.47 15.22 1.82
CA ASP A 75 8.80 16.49 1.14
C ASP A 75 8.19 16.62 -0.25
N SER A 76 7.41 15.65 -0.69
CA SER A 76 6.61 15.77 -1.92
C SER A 76 5.64 16.96 -1.82
N ASP A 77 5.41 17.64 -2.94
CA ASP A 77 4.36 18.65 -3.01
C ASP A 77 3.01 18.03 -2.61
N ALA A 78 2.41 18.55 -1.55
CA ALA A 78 1.21 17.95 -0.95
C ALA A 78 0.04 17.82 -1.92
N ARG A 79 -0.12 18.77 -2.85
CA ARG A 79 -1.20 18.74 -3.85
C ARG A 79 -0.95 17.65 -4.90
N GLN A 80 0.30 17.56 -5.35
CA GLN A 80 0.69 16.54 -6.35
C GLN A 80 0.62 15.15 -5.73
N ARG A 81 1.16 14.96 -4.51
CA ARG A 81 1.10 13.71 -3.76
C ARG A 81 -0.34 13.24 -3.55
N ARG A 82 -1.22 14.14 -3.07
CA ARG A 82 -2.64 13.81 -2.88
C ARG A 82 -3.30 13.42 -4.20
N ALA A 83 -3.04 14.17 -5.27
CA ALA A 83 -3.56 13.84 -6.59
C ALA A 83 -3.06 12.47 -7.06
N PHE A 84 -1.83 12.12 -6.75
CA PHE A 84 -1.26 10.82 -7.08
C PHE A 84 -1.90 9.69 -6.26
N ASN A 85 -1.87 9.79 -4.94
CA ASN A 85 -2.35 8.75 -4.03
C ASN A 85 -3.87 8.54 -4.15
N VAL A 86 -4.65 9.60 -4.00
CA VAL A 86 -6.12 9.49 -3.93
C VAL A 86 -6.72 9.24 -5.32
N ARG A 87 -6.29 10.00 -6.33
CA ARG A 87 -6.81 9.83 -7.69
C ARG A 87 -6.32 8.54 -8.31
N GLY A 88 -5.08 8.11 -8.01
CA GLY A 88 -4.56 6.81 -8.41
C GLY A 88 -5.44 5.67 -7.89
N ALA A 89 -5.68 5.64 -6.58
CA ALA A 89 -6.55 4.63 -5.96
C ALA A 89 -7.97 4.65 -6.53
N GLN A 90 -8.56 5.83 -6.71
CA GLN A 90 -9.89 5.98 -7.33
C GLN A 90 -9.93 5.41 -8.74
N THR A 91 -8.92 5.72 -9.57
CA THR A 91 -8.84 5.23 -10.95
C THR A 91 -8.62 3.71 -10.98
N VAL A 92 -7.76 3.18 -10.09
CA VAL A 92 -7.53 1.73 -9.98
C VAL A 92 -8.82 0.98 -9.64
N LEU A 93 -9.59 1.45 -8.66
CA LEU A 93 -10.87 0.84 -8.29
C LEU A 93 -11.87 0.86 -9.44
N ALA A 94 -12.00 2.02 -10.11
CA ALA A 94 -12.90 2.15 -11.27
C ALA A 94 -12.45 1.26 -12.45
N ALA A 95 -11.15 1.23 -12.74
CA ALA A 95 -10.57 0.42 -13.81
C ALA A 95 -10.70 -1.09 -13.52
N ALA A 96 -10.53 -1.50 -12.25
CA ALA A 96 -10.74 -2.87 -11.82
C ALA A 96 -12.19 -3.32 -12.06
N ALA A 97 -13.15 -2.50 -11.65
CA ALA A 97 -14.57 -2.79 -11.89
C ALA A 97 -14.92 -2.86 -13.38
N ALA A 98 -14.44 -1.90 -14.18
CA ALA A 98 -14.65 -1.89 -15.63
C ALA A 98 -13.99 -3.09 -16.33
N GLY A 99 -12.80 -3.50 -15.86
CA GLY A 99 -12.04 -4.66 -16.34
C GLY A 99 -12.54 -6.01 -15.82
N ARG A 100 -13.57 -6.01 -14.96
CA ARG A 100 -14.09 -7.21 -14.27
C ARG A 100 -13.03 -7.97 -13.47
N VAL A 101 -12.12 -7.23 -12.86
CA VAL A 101 -11.16 -7.77 -11.89
C VAL A 101 -11.93 -8.20 -10.64
N GLY A 102 -11.64 -9.39 -10.12
CA GLY A 102 -12.37 -9.93 -8.99
C GLY A 102 -12.00 -9.30 -7.65
N ARG A 103 -10.76 -8.82 -7.50
CA ARG A 103 -10.23 -8.30 -6.24
C ARG A 103 -9.21 -7.17 -6.44
N VAL A 104 -9.28 -6.18 -5.56
CA VAL A 104 -8.24 -5.17 -5.38
C VAL A 104 -7.70 -5.26 -3.96
N VAL A 105 -6.39 -5.35 -3.81
CA VAL A 105 -5.67 -5.23 -2.55
C VAL A 105 -5.01 -3.85 -2.54
N LEU A 106 -5.45 -2.98 -1.64
CA LEU A 106 -4.88 -1.65 -1.43
C LEU A 106 -3.84 -1.71 -0.32
N VAL A 107 -2.62 -1.28 -0.60
CA VAL A 107 -1.60 -1.10 0.44
C VAL A 107 -1.71 0.33 0.96
N THR A 108 -1.96 0.50 2.25
CA THR A 108 -2.03 1.81 2.92
C THR A 108 -0.95 1.91 4.02
N SER A 109 -1.29 2.29 5.21
CA SER A 109 -0.36 2.31 6.35
C SER A 109 -1.14 2.39 7.66
N SER A 110 -0.56 1.85 8.73
CA SER A 110 -1.06 2.05 10.10
C SER A 110 -1.11 3.52 10.55
N MET A 111 -0.48 4.45 9.81
CA MET A 111 -0.59 5.89 10.08
C MET A 111 -2.04 6.40 10.04
N VAL A 112 -2.96 5.70 9.37
CA VAL A 112 -4.39 6.07 9.32
C VAL A 112 -5.09 6.03 10.68
N TYR A 113 -4.55 5.30 11.66
CA TYR A 113 -5.04 5.31 13.04
C TYR A 113 -4.70 6.60 13.80
N GLY A 114 -3.77 7.41 13.29
CA GLY A 114 -3.28 8.61 13.96
C GLY A 114 -2.36 8.31 15.15
N ALA A 115 -1.42 9.19 15.41
CA ALA A 115 -0.51 9.08 16.55
C ALA A 115 -1.15 9.74 17.78
N ARG A 116 -2.12 9.08 18.40
CA ARG A 116 -2.85 9.62 19.57
C ARG A 116 -2.25 9.08 20.87
N PRO A 117 -2.12 9.92 21.93
CA PRO A 117 -1.55 9.49 23.21
C PRO A 117 -2.40 8.46 23.94
N ASP A 118 -3.68 8.37 23.62
CA ASP A 118 -4.67 7.45 24.17
C ASP A 118 -4.95 6.20 23.32
N ASN A 119 -4.17 6.03 22.23
CA ASN A 119 -4.28 4.79 21.45
C ASN A 119 -4.00 3.56 22.31
N PRO A 120 -4.85 2.51 22.25
CA PRO A 120 -4.61 1.27 22.97
C PRO A 120 -3.34 0.57 22.45
N VAL A 121 -2.75 -0.29 23.32
CA VAL A 121 -1.61 -1.13 22.94
C VAL A 121 -1.90 -2.57 23.41
N PRO A 122 -2.01 -3.51 22.48
CA PRO A 122 -1.95 -3.37 21.02
C PRO A 122 -3.10 -2.56 20.45
N LEU A 123 -2.89 -1.94 19.30
CA LEU A 123 -3.92 -1.24 18.55
C LEU A 123 -4.73 -2.28 17.75
N PRO A 124 -6.03 -2.45 17.99
CA PRO A 124 -6.84 -3.41 17.25
C PRO A 124 -7.15 -2.92 15.84
N GLU A 125 -7.38 -3.84 14.91
CA GLU A 125 -7.61 -3.52 13.49
C GLU A 125 -8.90 -2.72 13.24
N ASP A 126 -9.90 -2.90 14.11
CA ASP A 126 -11.17 -2.19 14.10
C ASP A 126 -11.15 -0.86 14.87
N ALA A 127 -9.95 -0.44 15.35
CA ALA A 127 -9.81 0.87 15.97
C ALA A 127 -10.24 1.99 15.01
N PRO A 128 -10.84 3.07 15.52
CA PRO A 128 -11.24 4.19 14.69
C PRO A 128 -10.05 4.79 13.94
N LEU A 129 -10.25 5.07 12.65
CA LEU A 129 -9.27 5.80 11.86
C LEU A 129 -9.28 7.27 12.30
N ALA A 130 -8.20 7.70 12.93
CA ALA A 130 -8.10 9.00 13.61
C ALA A 130 -6.96 9.88 13.09
N ALA A 131 -6.40 9.56 11.92
CA ALA A 131 -5.48 10.46 11.23
C ALA A 131 -6.20 11.78 10.89
N ASP A 132 -5.45 12.88 10.90
CA ASP A 132 -6.01 14.17 10.52
C ASP A 132 -6.26 14.22 9.00
N THR A 133 -7.39 14.81 8.61
CA THR A 133 -7.77 15.01 7.21
C THR A 133 -7.07 16.24 6.61
N ASP A 134 -5.80 16.36 6.87
CA ASP A 134 -4.96 17.45 6.38
C ASP A 134 -4.22 17.05 5.08
N ASN A 135 -3.31 17.91 4.63
CA ASN A 135 -2.48 17.66 3.46
C ASN A 135 -1.24 16.81 3.79
N SER A 136 -1.35 15.89 4.73
CA SER A 136 -0.30 14.94 5.08
C SER A 136 -0.41 13.63 4.30
N VAL A 137 0.63 12.79 4.35
CA VAL A 137 0.59 11.42 3.82
C VAL A 137 -0.52 10.62 4.51
N ALA A 138 -0.64 10.74 5.83
CA ALA A 138 -1.67 10.03 6.59
C ALA A 138 -3.09 10.45 6.18
N GLY A 139 -3.31 11.77 5.92
CA GLY A 139 -4.58 12.28 5.41
C GLY A 139 -4.92 11.76 4.02
N ASP A 140 -3.93 11.65 3.11
CA ASP A 140 -4.13 11.06 1.79
C ASP A 140 -4.53 9.58 1.89
N LEU A 141 -3.82 8.81 2.74
CA LEU A 141 -4.12 7.37 2.94
C LEU A 141 -5.47 7.15 3.61
N LEU A 142 -5.86 8.01 4.55
CA LEU A 142 -7.20 7.98 5.15
C LEU A 142 -8.29 8.14 4.07
N GLU A 143 -8.11 9.03 3.11
CA GLU A 143 -9.05 9.19 2.00
C GLU A 143 -9.07 7.97 1.07
N VAL A 144 -7.92 7.36 0.80
CA VAL A 144 -7.84 6.08 0.05
C VAL A 144 -8.67 5.01 0.75
N GLU A 145 -8.60 4.89 2.07
CA GLU A 145 -9.41 3.94 2.83
C GLU A 145 -10.90 4.26 2.82
N GLN A 146 -11.26 5.56 2.81
CA GLN A 146 -12.65 5.96 2.61
C GLN A 146 -13.18 5.59 1.21
N LEU A 147 -12.33 5.60 0.18
CA LEU A 147 -12.70 5.06 -1.14
C LEU A 147 -12.90 3.54 -1.08
N ALA A 148 -12.01 2.82 -0.39
CA ALA A 148 -12.16 1.37 -0.18
C ALA A 148 -13.47 1.02 0.50
N SER A 149 -13.82 1.70 1.60
CA SER A 149 -15.05 1.44 2.36
C SER A 149 -16.35 1.71 1.57
N ARG A 150 -16.29 2.59 0.58
CA ARG A 150 -17.42 2.89 -0.31
C ARG A 150 -17.52 1.95 -1.51
N SER A 151 -16.44 1.21 -1.81
CA SER A 151 -16.32 0.35 -3.00
C SER A 151 -17.41 -0.72 -3.12
N PRO A 152 -17.85 -1.42 -2.04
CA PRO A 152 -18.91 -2.41 -2.15
C PRO A 152 -20.23 -1.88 -2.69
N ARG A 153 -20.51 -0.59 -2.44
CA ARG A 153 -21.69 0.09 -2.98
C ARG A 153 -21.45 0.67 -4.38
N ALA A 154 -20.26 1.19 -4.63
CA ALA A 154 -19.90 1.82 -5.91
C ALA A 154 -19.65 0.78 -7.01
N TYR A 155 -19.10 -0.37 -6.66
CA TYR A 155 -18.66 -1.42 -7.58
C TYR A 155 -19.11 -2.81 -7.07
N PRO A 156 -20.39 -3.16 -7.18
CA PRO A 156 -20.90 -4.45 -6.75
C PRO A 156 -20.14 -5.60 -7.44
N GLY A 157 -19.67 -6.57 -6.66
CA GLY A 157 -18.90 -7.71 -7.14
C GLY A 157 -17.39 -7.52 -7.19
N LEU A 158 -16.86 -6.32 -6.87
CA LEU A 158 -15.44 -6.09 -6.67
C LEU A 158 -15.11 -6.29 -5.16
N ALA A 159 -14.32 -7.31 -4.84
CA ALA A 159 -13.78 -7.45 -3.49
C ALA A 159 -12.64 -6.46 -3.27
N VAL A 160 -12.65 -5.77 -2.14
CA VAL A 160 -11.56 -4.85 -1.78
C VAL A 160 -10.99 -5.27 -0.43
N THR A 161 -9.69 -5.44 -0.39
CA THR A 161 -8.93 -5.73 0.84
C THR A 161 -7.95 -4.57 1.08
N VAL A 162 -7.87 -4.08 2.31
CA VAL A 162 -6.91 -3.04 2.71
C VAL A 162 -5.86 -3.64 3.61
N VAL A 163 -4.60 -3.41 3.27
CA VAL A 163 -3.44 -3.86 4.06
C VAL A 163 -2.78 -2.64 4.68
N ARG A 164 -2.69 -2.62 6.00
CA ARG A 164 -2.11 -1.52 6.80
C ARG A 164 -0.77 -1.96 7.39
N PRO A 165 0.34 -1.88 6.65
CA PRO A 165 1.65 -2.16 7.25
C PRO A 165 1.98 -1.14 8.33
N ALA A 166 2.66 -1.60 9.37
CA ALA A 166 3.37 -0.75 10.31
C ALA A 166 4.55 -0.04 9.60
N ALA A 167 5.39 0.68 10.34
CA ALA A 167 6.52 1.38 9.76
C ALA A 167 7.41 0.42 8.95
N LEU A 168 7.51 0.63 7.64
CA LEU A 168 8.23 -0.26 6.73
C LEU A 168 9.74 -0.15 6.94
N VAL A 169 10.40 -1.30 7.02
CA VAL A 169 11.85 -1.42 7.15
C VAL A 169 12.34 -2.59 6.29
N GLY A 170 13.65 -2.61 6.03
CA GLY A 170 14.26 -3.62 5.18
C GLY A 170 13.95 -3.41 3.71
N GLY A 171 14.53 -4.26 2.88
CA GLY A 171 14.36 -4.23 1.43
C GLY A 171 15.68 -4.14 0.69
N PRO A 172 15.63 -4.28 -0.64
CA PRO A 172 16.80 -4.12 -1.49
C PRO A 172 17.34 -2.68 -1.44
N ALA A 173 18.43 -2.42 -2.13
CA ALA A 173 19.23 -1.21 -2.10
C ALA A 173 18.50 0.15 -2.33
N ASP A 174 17.20 0.11 -2.60
CA ASP A 174 16.34 1.29 -2.75
C ASP A 174 15.36 1.34 -1.56
N PRO A 175 15.74 1.94 -0.43
CA PRO A 175 14.88 2.00 0.77
C PRO A 175 13.60 2.76 0.45
N VAL A 176 12.51 2.31 1.06
CA VAL A 176 11.23 3.04 0.98
C VAL A 176 11.42 4.40 1.64
N ASP A 177 11.36 5.45 0.85
CA ASP A 177 11.51 6.83 1.35
C ASP A 177 10.24 7.26 2.08
N THR A 178 10.26 7.15 3.39
CA THR A 178 9.16 7.56 4.26
C THR A 178 9.67 8.50 5.35
N LEU A 179 8.73 9.18 6.04
CA LEU A 179 9.07 9.97 7.22
C LEU A 179 9.79 9.13 8.28
N VAL A 180 9.39 7.87 8.44
CA VAL A 180 9.95 6.95 9.44
C VAL A 180 11.38 6.56 9.10
N THR A 181 11.66 6.17 7.85
CA THR A 181 13.03 5.84 7.42
C THR A 181 13.94 7.04 7.56
N ARG A 182 13.51 8.21 7.11
CA ARG A 182 14.28 9.47 7.29
C ARG A 182 14.52 9.83 8.74
N HIS A 183 13.55 9.56 9.63
CA HIS A 183 13.69 9.83 11.06
C HIS A 183 14.80 8.97 11.69
N PHE A 184 14.78 7.66 11.42
CA PHE A 184 15.76 6.73 12.00
C PHE A 184 17.13 6.75 11.32
N GLU A 185 17.22 7.19 10.09
CA GLU A 185 18.48 7.38 9.36
C GLU A 185 19.13 8.74 9.62
N ALA A 186 18.40 9.66 10.29
CA ALA A 186 18.92 10.97 10.60
C ALA A 186 20.10 10.87 11.58
N PRO A 187 21.14 11.72 11.42
CA PRO A 187 22.29 11.73 12.34
C PRO A 187 21.93 12.16 13.77
N ARG A 188 20.73 12.65 13.99
CA ARG A 188 20.14 13.01 15.29
C ARG A 188 18.67 12.67 15.29
N LEU A 189 18.24 11.85 16.25
CA LEU A 189 16.82 11.58 16.45
C LEU A 189 16.15 12.77 17.14
N LEU A 190 15.03 13.19 16.58
CA LEU A 190 14.20 14.22 17.19
C LEU A 190 13.30 13.57 18.24
N THR A 191 13.29 14.12 19.44
CA THR A 191 12.42 13.69 20.53
C THR A 191 11.54 14.82 21.00
N VAL A 192 10.34 14.52 21.44
CA VAL A 192 9.42 15.50 22.03
C VAL A 192 9.43 15.28 23.56
N LYS A 193 9.77 16.32 24.31
CA LYS A 193 9.82 16.24 25.77
C LYS A 193 8.46 15.81 26.34
N GLY A 194 8.47 14.74 27.14
CA GLY A 194 7.26 14.17 27.75
C GLY A 194 6.44 13.28 26.82
N CYS A 195 6.96 12.95 25.65
CA CYS A 195 6.39 11.95 24.76
C CYS A 195 7.37 10.78 24.62
N ALA A 196 6.88 9.57 24.78
CA ALA A 196 7.61 8.32 24.52
C ALA A 196 6.88 7.59 23.38
N PRO A 197 7.20 7.91 22.11
CA PRO A 197 6.54 7.28 20.99
C PRO A 197 6.90 5.79 20.93
N ARG A 198 5.90 4.99 20.60
CA ARG A 198 6.05 3.55 20.41
C ARG A 198 6.03 3.25 18.92
N TRP A 199 7.02 2.54 18.46
CA TRP A 199 7.22 2.21 17.07
C TRP A 199 7.06 0.70 16.88
N GLN A 200 6.16 0.32 16.00
CA GLN A 200 6.09 -1.03 15.45
C GLN A 200 6.59 -0.99 14.01
N PHE A 201 7.29 -2.03 13.60
CA PHE A 201 7.88 -2.13 12.27
C PHE A 201 7.25 -3.29 11.50
N CYS A 202 7.36 -3.22 10.17
CA CYS A 202 6.99 -4.28 9.27
C CYS A 202 8.14 -4.47 8.27
N HIS A 203 8.72 -5.66 8.21
CA HIS A 203 9.71 -5.96 7.18
C HIS A 203 9.03 -6.12 5.82
N LEU A 204 9.68 -5.70 4.74
CA LEU A 204 9.11 -5.80 3.40
C LEU A 204 8.81 -7.26 2.99
N ASP A 205 9.60 -8.23 3.46
CA ASP A 205 9.32 -9.66 3.19
C ASP A 205 8.07 -10.14 3.91
N ASP A 206 7.80 -9.65 5.13
CA ASP A 206 6.57 -9.97 5.87
C ASP A 206 5.34 -9.36 5.17
N LEU A 207 5.48 -8.12 4.69
CA LEU A 207 4.44 -7.50 3.88
C LEU A 207 4.20 -8.27 2.59
N ALA A 208 5.25 -8.71 1.90
CA ALA A 208 5.12 -9.52 0.68
C ALA A 208 4.38 -10.83 0.96
N SER A 209 4.71 -11.51 2.07
CA SER A 209 4.03 -12.75 2.50
C SER A 209 2.56 -12.51 2.83
N ALA A 210 2.24 -11.42 3.55
CA ALA A 210 0.87 -11.04 3.85
C ALA A 210 0.05 -10.72 2.59
N LEU A 211 0.67 -10.07 1.60
CA LEU A 211 0.02 -9.77 0.33
C LEU A 211 -0.19 -11.01 -0.53
N GLU A 212 0.73 -11.96 -0.52
CA GLU A 212 0.52 -13.26 -1.16
C GLU A 212 -0.72 -13.97 -0.59
N PHE A 213 -0.90 -13.93 0.73
CA PHE A 213 -2.08 -14.47 1.39
C PHE A 213 -3.37 -13.72 1.00
N ALA A 214 -3.33 -12.38 0.96
CA ALA A 214 -4.46 -11.55 0.53
C ALA A 214 -4.84 -11.78 -0.94
N VAL A 215 -3.85 -11.93 -1.82
CA VAL A 215 -4.03 -12.27 -3.24
C VAL A 215 -4.73 -13.62 -3.41
N GLY A 216 -4.39 -14.60 -2.59
CA GLY A 216 -5.02 -15.92 -2.56
C GLY A 216 -6.47 -15.93 -2.07
N GLY A 217 -6.99 -14.81 -1.57
CA GLY A 217 -8.35 -14.71 -1.02
C GLY A 217 -8.46 -15.16 0.44
N GLY A 218 -7.34 -15.28 1.14
CA GLY A 218 -7.30 -15.69 2.55
C GLY A 218 -7.85 -14.66 3.54
N VAL A 219 -7.96 -13.40 3.11
CA VAL A 219 -8.47 -12.29 3.94
C VAL A 219 -9.39 -11.40 3.12
N GLU A 220 -10.49 -10.97 3.73
CA GLU A 220 -11.38 -9.91 3.24
C GLU A 220 -11.45 -8.80 4.28
N GLY A 221 -11.69 -7.58 3.83
CA GLY A 221 -11.70 -6.39 4.69
C GLY A 221 -10.33 -5.81 4.94
N GLU A 222 -10.15 -5.20 6.12
CA GLU A 222 -8.93 -4.50 6.51
C GLU A 222 -8.14 -5.36 7.49
N PHE A 223 -6.80 -5.36 7.35
CA PHE A 223 -5.92 -5.98 8.33
C PHE A 223 -4.57 -5.25 8.43
N ALA A 224 -3.95 -5.35 9.60
CA ALA A 224 -2.65 -4.76 9.89
C ALA A 224 -1.53 -5.80 9.74
N VAL A 225 -0.34 -5.33 9.34
CA VAL A 225 0.87 -6.16 9.25
C VAL A 225 1.99 -5.48 10.02
N GLY A 226 2.56 -6.20 10.97
CA GLY A 226 3.69 -5.72 11.76
C GLY A 226 4.41 -6.88 12.42
N CYS A 227 5.65 -6.68 12.82
CA CYS A 227 6.39 -7.65 13.63
C CYS A 227 5.89 -7.65 15.08
N ASP A 228 6.22 -8.72 15.81
CA ASP A 228 5.90 -8.82 17.23
C ASP A 228 6.62 -7.75 18.05
N GLY A 229 5.88 -7.15 18.99
CA GLY A 229 6.41 -6.14 19.91
C GLY A 229 6.52 -4.74 19.31
N TRP A 230 7.10 -3.85 20.09
CA TRP A 230 7.36 -2.45 19.72
C TRP A 230 8.65 -1.96 20.35
N LEU A 231 9.18 -0.87 19.82
CA LEU A 231 10.28 -0.13 20.42
C LEU A 231 9.76 1.19 20.99
N GLU A 232 10.24 1.56 22.16
CA GLU A 232 9.98 2.85 22.77
C GLU A 232 11.21 3.75 22.55
N GLN A 233 10.98 4.98 22.11
CA GLN A 233 12.03 5.96 21.81
C GLN A 233 12.26 6.88 23.00
#